data_ab3ce7b14e83ec6ddd997d090271d6e7
#
_entry.id   ab3ce7b14e83ec6ddd997d090271d6e7
#
_cell.length_a   1.000
_cell.length_b   1.000
_cell.length_c   1.000
_cell.angle_alpha   90.00
_cell.angle_beta   90.00
_cell.angle_gamma   90.00
#
_symmetry.space_group_name_H-M   'P 1'
#
loop_
_entity.id
_entity.type
_entity.pdbx_description
1 polymer ?
#
loop_
_entity_poly.entity_id
_entity_poly.type
_entity_poly.pdbx_seq_one_letter_code
_entity_poly.pdbx_strand_id
1 'polypeptide(L)'
;MSEAEARPSNFIRQIIDEDLASGKHTTIHTRFPPEPNGYLHIGHAKSICLNFGIAQDYQGQCNLRFDDTNPVKEDIEYVESIKNDVEWLGFHWTGDIRYSSDYFDQLHAYAVELINKGLAYVDELSADEIREYRGTLTQPGKNSPYRDRSVEENLALFEKMRTGGFEEGKACLRAKIDMASPFIVMRDPVLYRIKFAEHHQTGNKWCIYPMYDFTHCISDALEGITHSLCTLEFQDNRRLYDWVLDNITIPVHPRQYEFSRLNLEYTVMSKRKLNLLVTDKHVEGWDDPRMPTISGLRRRGYTAAAIREFCKRIGVTKQDNTIEIASLESCIREDLNENAPRAMAVIDPVKLVIENYPQGESELVTMPNHPNKPEMGSREVPFSGEIWIDRADFREEANKQYKRLVMGKEVRLRNAYVIKAERVEKDAEGKNTTIFCTYDADTLSKDPADGRKVKGVIHWVSASHALPIEIRLYDRLFSVPNPGAAEDFLSVINPESLVIKQGYGEPSLQAAVAGKAFQFEREGYFCLDSRYATADKLVFNRTVGLRDTWAKAGE
;
A
#
# COMPACT_ATOMS: atom_id res chain seq x y z
N MET A 1 4.06 37.13 -5.94
CA MET A 1 4.55 36.55 -4.66
C MET A 1 3.83 35.23 -4.50
N SER A 2 4.48 34.11 -4.80
CA SER A 2 3.93 32.77 -4.64
C SER A 2 3.76 32.52 -3.13
N GLU A 3 2.55 32.22 -2.71
CA GLU A 3 2.31 31.63 -1.40
C GLU A 3 3.15 30.35 -1.33
N ALA A 4 4.20 30.36 -0.54
CA ALA A 4 4.92 29.16 -0.20
C ALA A 4 3.91 28.27 0.55
N GLU A 5 3.53 27.14 -0.03
CA GLU A 5 2.72 26.15 0.66
C GLU A 5 3.35 25.90 2.03
N ALA A 6 2.58 26.13 3.08
CA ALA A 6 3.05 25.93 4.44
C ALA A 6 3.48 24.46 4.60
N ARG A 7 4.76 24.24 4.93
CA ARG A 7 5.28 22.88 5.16
C ARG A 7 4.46 22.21 6.27
N PRO A 8 4.06 20.94 6.12
CA PRO A 8 3.34 20.26 7.18
C PRO A 8 4.20 20.20 8.44
N SER A 9 3.67 20.68 9.56
CA SER A 9 4.36 20.64 10.85
C SER A 9 4.02 19.37 11.61
N ASN A 10 5.02 18.71 12.21
CA ASN A 10 4.89 17.63 13.17
C ASN A 10 6.07 17.65 14.15
N PHE A 11 6.02 16.84 15.19
CA PHE A 11 7.07 16.85 16.23
C PHE A 11 8.46 16.49 15.68
N ILE A 12 8.57 15.63 14.66
CA ILE A 12 9.84 15.26 14.02
C ILE A 12 10.41 16.49 13.28
N ARG A 13 9.57 17.19 12.52
CA ARG A 13 9.99 18.40 11.81
C ARG A 13 10.39 19.52 12.78
N GLN A 14 9.72 19.65 13.90
CA GLN A 14 10.12 20.58 14.95
C GLN A 14 11.51 20.27 15.51
N ILE A 15 11.79 18.99 15.78
CA ILE A 15 13.13 18.54 16.22
C ILE A 15 14.19 18.86 15.16
N ILE A 16 13.90 18.59 13.88
CA ILE A 16 14.82 18.89 12.77
C ILE A 16 15.08 20.39 12.67
N ASP A 17 14.05 21.22 12.76
CA ASP A 17 14.18 22.68 12.72
C ASP A 17 15.04 23.20 13.88
N GLU A 18 14.87 22.68 15.09
CA GLU A 18 15.69 23.00 16.26
C GLU A 18 17.14 22.56 16.09
N ASP A 19 17.37 21.35 15.56
CA ASP A 19 18.72 20.80 15.32
C ASP A 19 19.48 21.62 14.26
N LEU A 20 18.79 22.08 13.23
CA LEU A 20 19.38 22.97 12.22
C LEU A 20 19.64 24.38 12.77
N ALA A 21 18.69 24.94 13.51
CA ALA A 21 18.82 26.29 14.11
C ALA A 21 19.94 26.36 15.14
N SER A 22 20.13 25.30 15.93
CA SER A 22 21.20 25.22 16.96
C SER A 22 22.58 24.87 16.36
N GLY A 23 22.66 24.52 15.08
CA GLY A 23 23.90 24.08 14.46
C GLY A 23 24.33 22.66 14.83
N LYS A 24 23.48 21.90 15.52
CA LYS A 24 23.74 20.48 15.82
C LYS A 24 23.95 19.66 14.56
N HIS A 25 23.16 19.96 13.53
CA HIS A 25 23.31 19.43 12.19
C HIS A 25 23.28 20.56 11.17
N THR A 26 24.06 20.44 10.10
CA THR A 26 24.06 21.38 8.97
C THR A 26 23.25 20.84 7.79
N THR A 27 23.10 19.53 7.71
CA THR A 27 22.33 18.80 6.70
C THR A 27 21.52 17.70 7.36
N ILE A 28 20.46 17.26 6.69
CA ILE A 28 19.59 16.18 7.17
C ILE A 28 19.81 14.93 6.33
N HIS A 29 20.00 13.81 7.01
CA HIS A 29 20.18 12.51 6.39
C HIS A 29 19.31 11.49 7.11
N THR A 30 18.31 10.98 6.40
CA THR A 30 17.40 9.91 6.84
C THR A 30 17.67 8.61 6.07
N ARG A 31 16.96 7.56 6.39
CA ARG A 31 17.00 6.29 5.65
C ARG A 31 15.70 5.54 5.79
N PHE A 32 15.40 4.73 4.79
CA PHE A 32 14.39 3.69 4.82
C PHE A 32 15.09 2.33 4.82
N PRO A 33 15.01 1.55 5.93
CA PRO A 33 15.79 0.33 6.14
C PRO A 33 14.92 -0.94 6.12
N PRO A 34 14.29 -1.33 4.98
CA PRO A 34 13.43 -2.50 4.98
C PRO A 34 14.21 -3.80 5.07
N GLU A 35 13.62 -4.81 5.72
CA GLU A 35 14.09 -6.19 5.59
C GLU A 35 13.62 -6.76 4.24
N PRO A 36 14.51 -7.37 3.44
CA PRO A 36 14.12 -7.94 2.14
C PRO A 36 13.48 -9.33 2.29
N ASN A 37 12.43 -9.43 3.08
CA ASN A 37 11.78 -10.67 3.49
C ASN A 37 10.26 -10.70 3.23
N GLY A 38 9.74 -9.77 2.45
CA GLY A 38 8.33 -9.67 2.11
C GLY A 38 7.99 -8.45 1.27
N TYR A 39 6.77 -8.40 0.81
CA TYR A 39 6.23 -7.25 0.07
C TYR A 39 5.87 -6.10 1.00
N LEU A 40 6.08 -4.87 0.54
CA LEU A 40 5.68 -3.68 1.27
C LEU A 40 4.16 -3.50 1.26
N HIS A 41 3.63 -2.98 2.36
CA HIS A 41 2.22 -2.61 2.50
C HIS A 41 2.06 -1.11 2.78
N ILE A 42 0.81 -0.64 2.87
CA ILE A 42 0.48 0.78 3.08
C ILE A 42 1.15 1.38 4.33
N GLY A 43 1.39 0.59 5.36
CA GLY A 43 2.13 1.04 6.55
C GLY A 43 3.58 1.42 6.25
N HIS A 44 4.24 0.69 5.36
CA HIS A 44 5.58 1.02 4.88
C HIS A 44 5.57 2.30 4.03
N ALA A 45 4.50 2.54 3.26
CA ALA A 45 4.34 3.77 2.49
C ALA A 45 4.38 5.02 3.38
N LYS A 46 3.81 4.96 4.59
CA LYS A 46 3.91 6.03 5.59
C LYS A 46 5.36 6.33 5.96
N SER A 47 6.15 5.30 6.25
CA SER A 47 7.58 5.45 6.57
C SER A 47 8.40 5.97 5.38
N ILE A 48 8.12 5.49 4.18
CA ILE A 48 8.77 5.95 2.95
C ILE A 48 8.47 7.44 2.72
N CYS A 49 7.20 7.83 2.77
CA CYS A 49 6.80 9.22 2.59
C CYS A 49 7.42 10.13 3.64
N LEU A 50 7.53 9.67 4.89
CA LEU A 50 8.14 10.44 5.96
C LEU A 50 9.66 10.65 5.73
N ASN A 51 10.40 9.56 5.54
CA ASN A 51 11.86 9.63 5.42
C ASN A 51 12.31 10.35 4.14
N PHE A 52 11.74 9.99 3.00
CA PHE A 52 12.05 10.63 1.72
C PHE A 52 11.46 12.04 1.62
N GLY A 53 10.27 12.25 2.17
CA GLY A 53 9.63 13.56 2.19
C GLY A 53 10.42 14.58 3.02
N ILE A 54 10.94 14.20 4.18
CA ILE A 54 11.84 15.03 4.99
C ILE A 54 13.11 15.37 4.20
N ALA A 55 13.74 14.39 3.57
CA ALA A 55 14.94 14.63 2.77
C ALA A 55 14.67 15.65 1.64
N GLN A 56 13.55 15.54 0.95
CA GLN A 56 13.16 16.50 -0.10
C GLN A 56 12.92 17.90 0.47
N ASP A 57 12.15 18.02 1.54
CA ASP A 57 11.75 19.31 2.10
C ASP A 57 12.89 20.08 2.73
N TYR A 58 13.89 19.39 3.26
CA TYR A 58 15.08 19.98 3.88
C TYR A 58 16.32 19.97 2.97
N GLN A 59 16.15 19.60 1.70
CA GLN A 59 17.25 19.48 0.73
C GLN A 59 18.38 18.57 1.24
N GLY A 60 17.98 17.52 1.95
CA GLY A 60 18.87 16.53 2.53
C GLY A 60 18.96 15.26 1.70
N GLN A 61 19.34 14.18 2.36
CA GLN A 61 19.54 12.87 1.76
C GLN A 61 18.67 11.82 2.45
N CYS A 62 18.31 10.78 1.69
CA CYS A 62 17.66 9.60 2.23
C CYS A 62 18.24 8.35 1.58
N ASN A 63 18.80 7.45 2.38
CA ASN A 63 19.32 6.18 1.92
C ASN A 63 18.22 5.12 1.86
N LEU A 64 18.36 4.21 0.90
CA LEU A 64 17.69 2.91 0.94
C LEU A 64 18.72 1.87 1.39
N ARG A 65 18.49 1.28 2.57
CA ARG A 65 19.34 0.25 3.14
C ARG A 65 18.53 -1.01 3.43
N PHE A 66 18.87 -2.10 2.78
CA PHE A 66 18.28 -3.38 3.10
C PHE A 66 18.91 -3.94 4.39
N ASP A 67 18.06 -4.22 5.37
CA ASP A 67 18.48 -4.95 6.58
C ASP A 67 18.48 -6.44 6.26
N ASP A 68 19.60 -6.91 5.78
CA ASP A 68 19.84 -8.29 5.31
C ASP A 68 20.69 -9.09 6.31
N THR A 69 20.36 -8.99 7.58
CA THR A 69 21.05 -9.71 8.66
C THR A 69 20.57 -11.14 8.88
N ASN A 70 19.51 -11.58 8.22
CA ASN A 70 18.95 -12.92 8.36
C ASN A 70 19.02 -13.72 7.05
N PRO A 71 20.04 -14.58 6.86
CA PRO A 71 20.31 -15.24 5.58
C PRO A 71 19.21 -16.20 5.10
N VAL A 72 18.33 -16.67 5.99
CA VAL A 72 17.29 -17.67 5.65
C VAL A 72 15.97 -17.07 5.21
N LYS A 73 15.80 -15.75 5.29
CA LYS A 73 14.51 -15.07 5.00
C LYS A 73 14.59 -14.08 3.86
N GLU A 74 15.73 -13.87 3.29
CA GLU A 74 16.02 -12.81 2.34
C GLU A 74 16.02 -13.34 0.92
N ASP A 75 15.34 -12.61 0.01
CA ASP A 75 15.20 -12.98 -1.40
C ASP A 75 15.36 -11.75 -2.31
N ILE A 76 15.99 -11.96 -3.45
CA ILE A 76 16.16 -10.94 -4.49
C ILE A 76 14.81 -10.45 -5.02
N GLU A 77 13.80 -11.29 -5.07
CA GLU A 77 12.45 -10.90 -5.47
C GLU A 77 11.93 -9.74 -4.61
N TYR A 78 12.12 -9.82 -3.30
CA TYR A 78 11.70 -8.77 -2.38
C TYR A 78 12.52 -7.49 -2.53
N VAL A 79 13.82 -7.61 -2.77
CA VAL A 79 14.69 -6.47 -3.04
C VAL A 79 14.18 -5.69 -4.26
N GLU A 80 13.93 -6.37 -5.37
CA GLU A 80 13.43 -5.73 -6.60
C GLU A 80 12.03 -5.13 -6.41
N SER A 81 11.14 -5.83 -5.73
CA SER A 81 9.80 -5.32 -5.41
C SER A 81 9.86 -4.04 -4.57
N ILE A 82 10.70 -4.00 -3.55
CA ILE A 82 10.86 -2.83 -2.67
C ILE A 82 11.42 -1.64 -3.43
N LYS A 83 12.43 -1.85 -4.27
CA LYS A 83 12.98 -0.80 -5.14
C LYS A 83 11.91 -0.20 -6.04
N ASN A 84 11.16 -1.05 -6.71
CA ASN A 84 10.07 -0.64 -7.59
C ASN A 84 8.98 0.14 -6.83
N ASP A 85 8.65 -0.28 -5.64
CA ASP A 85 7.63 0.39 -4.81
C ASP A 85 8.07 1.78 -4.37
N VAL A 86 9.32 1.96 -3.96
CA VAL A 86 9.87 3.28 -3.60
C VAL A 86 9.85 4.22 -4.81
N GLU A 87 10.30 3.75 -5.96
CA GLU A 87 10.30 4.54 -7.20
C GLU A 87 8.87 4.87 -7.66
N TRP A 88 7.97 3.91 -7.60
CA TRP A 88 6.57 4.13 -7.96
C TRP A 88 5.89 5.17 -7.06
N LEU A 89 6.22 5.21 -5.77
CA LEU A 89 5.72 6.23 -4.84
C LEU A 89 6.26 7.64 -5.17
N GLY A 90 7.21 7.75 -6.09
CA GLY A 90 7.75 9.02 -6.57
C GLY A 90 9.03 9.45 -5.86
N PHE A 91 9.72 8.52 -5.21
CA PHE A 91 10.95 8.80 -4.47
C PHE A 91 12.16 8.09 -5.09
N HIS A 92 13.32 8.64 -4.86
CA HIS A 92 14.57 8.03 -5.23
C HIS A 92 15.59 8.19 -4.09
N TRP A 93 16.34 7.13 -3.81
CA TRP A 93 17.36 7.13 -2.76
C TRP A 93 18.64 7.83 -3.20
N THR A 94 19.40 8.27 -2.21
CA THR A 94 20.67 8.95 -2.44
C THR A 94 21.79 7.93 -2.68
N GLY A 95 22.52 8.10 -3.77
CA GLY A 95 23.66 7.23 -4.13
C GLY A 95 23.24 5.79 -4.43
N ASP A 96 24.14 4.88 -4.12
CA ASP A 96 23.90 3.44 -4.31
C ASP A 96 23.02 2.86 -3.19
N ILE A 97 22.33 1.76 -3.51
CA ILE A 97 21.62 0.96 -2.50
C ILE A 97 22.62 0.43 -1.50
N ARG A 98 22.24 0.49 -0.22
CA ARG A 98 23.03 -0.01 0.91
C ARG A 98 22.46 -1.33 1.40
N TYR A 99 23.34 -2.19 1.90
CA TYR A 99 22.99 -3.43 2.59
C TYR A 99 23.69 -3.45 3.94
N SER A 100 23.02 -3.92 4.98
CA SER A 100 23.66 -4.12 6.30
C SER A 100 24.85 -5.07 6.18
N SER A 101 24.78 -6.02 5.26
CA SER A 101 25.89 -6.93 4.95
C SER A 101 27.15 -6.24 4.38
N ASP A 102 27.02 -5.06 3.82
CA ASP A 102 28.18 -4.25 3.39
C ASP A 102 29.09 -3.88 4.57
N TYR A 103 28.53 -3.88 5.78
CA TYR A 103 29.20 -3.48 7.02
C TYR A 103 29.60 -4.66 7.91
N PHE A 104 29.47 -5.90 7.47
CA PHE A 104 29.72 -7.07 8.32
C PHE A 104 31.14 -7.13 8.86
N ASP A 105 32.15 -6.70 8.09
CA ASP A 105 33.53 -6.63 8.58
C ASP A 105 33.68 -5.59 9.70
N GLN A 106 33.10 -4.40 9.56
CA GLN A 106 33.13 -3.34 10.57
C GLN A 106 32.31 -3.76 11.82
N LEU A 107 31.14 -4.37 11.62
CA LEU A 107 30.32 -4.87 12.72
C LEU A 107 31.06 -5.89 13.55
N HIS A 108 31.78 -6.82 12.90
CA HIS A 108 32.63 -7.78 13.59
C HIS A 108 33.73 -7.08 14.39
N ALA A 109 34.40 -6.08 13.81
CA ALA A 109 35.44 -5.31 14.50
C ALA A 109 34.90 -4.58 15.73
N TYR A 110 33.70 -4.00 15.66
CA TYR A 110 33.06 -3.34 16.81
C TYR A 110 32.63 -4.35 17.89
N ALA A 111 32.21 -5.56 17.51
CA ALA A 111 31.93 -6.61 18.47
C ALA A 111 33.20 -7.02 19.22
N VAL A 112 34.34 -7.16 18.54
CA VAL A 112 35.64 -7.40 19.14
C VAL A 112 36.04 -6.26 20.07
N GLU A 113 35.81 -5.01 19.71
CA GLU A 113 36.03 -3.85 20.56
C GLU A 113 35.25 -3.94 21.87
N LEU A 114 33.97 -4.30 21.81
CA LEU A 114 33.16 -4.49 23.03
C LEU A 114 33.71 -5.61 23.93
N ILE A 115 34.15 -6.71 23.33
CA ILE A 115 34.79 -7.80 24.10
C ILE A 115 36.04 -7.29 24.78
N ASN A 116 36.91 -6.56 24.08
CA ASN A 116 38.16 -6.00 24.62
C ASN A 116 37.92 -5.03 25.78
N LYS A 117 36.79 -4.34 25.76
CA LYS A 117 36.37 -3.44 26.85
C LYS A 117 35.67 -4.15 28.02
N GLY A 118 35.50 -5.49 27.94
CA GLY A 118 34.76 -6.26 28.94
C GLY A 118 33.25 -6.03 28.89
N LEU A 119 32.72 -5.55 27.79
CA LEU A 119 31.32 -5.20 27.60
C LEU A 119 30.52 -6.21 26.76
N ALA A 120 31.13 -7.30 26.37
CA ALA A 120 30.46 -8.40 25.69
C ALA A 120 31.11 -9.72 26.07
N TYR A 121 30.32 -10.78 26.08
CA TYR A 121 30.77 -12.11 26.42
C TYR A 121 30.08 -13.19 25.57
N VAL A 122 30.77 -14.30 25.37
CA VAL A 122 30.19 -15.49 24.72
C VAL A 122 29.40 -16.27 25.74
N ASP A 123 28.17 -16.55 25.45
CA ASP A 123 27.25 -17.32 26.28
C ASP A 123 26.91 -18.64 25.59
N GLU A 124 27.01 -19.72 26.35
CA GLU A 124 26.69 -21.07 25.87
C GLU A 124 25.34 -21.59 26.41
N LEU A 125 24.53 -20.71 27.03
CA LEU A 125 23.14 -21.01 27.32
C LEU A 125 22.34 -21.15 26.01
N SER A 126 21.37 -22.05 25.99
CA SER A 126 20.42 -22.14 24.89
C SER A 126 19.49 -20.91 24.84
N ALA A 127 18.80 -20.73 23.73
CA ALA A 127 17.81 -19.64 23.59
C ALA A 127 16.71 -19.71 24.67
N ASP A 128 16.26 -20.93 25.02
CA ASP A 128 15.25 -21.14 26.07
C ASP A 128 15.79 -20.82 27.45
N GLU A 129 17.03 -21.24 27.74
CA GLU A 129 17.71 -20.90 28.99
C GLU A 129 17.95 -19.41 29.13
N ILE A 130 18.35 -18.70 28.06
CA ILE A 130 18.50 -17.24 28.05
C ILE A 130 17.17 -16.57 28.35
N ARG A 131 16.08 -17.06 27.77
CA ARG A 131 14.73 -16.54 28.01
C ARG A 131 14.33 -16.71 29.48
N GLU A 132 14.60 -17.84 30.06
CA GLU A 132 14.35 -18.13 31.48
C GLU A 132 15.17 -17.22 32.39
N TYR A 133 16.48 -17.09 32.14
CA TYR A 133 17.38 -16.21 32.92
C TYR A 133 17.03 -14.74 32.80
N ARG A 134 16.44 -14.33 31.69
CA ARG A 134 16.04 -12.91 31.45
C ARG A 134 14.99 -12.44 32.44
N GLY A 135 14.16 -13.33 32.97
CA GLY A 135 13.04 -12.95 33.84
C GLY A 135 11.86 -12.34 33.10
N THR A 136 11.08 -11.56 33.81
CA THR A 136 9.85 -10.95 33.30
C THR A 136 9.85 -9.44 33.53
N LEU A 137 8.79 -8.75 33.09
CA LEU A 137 8.61 -7.33 33.37
C LEU A 137 8.54 -7.00 34.86
N THR A 138 8.09 -7.95 35.69
CA THR A 138 7.90 -7.78 37.15
C THR A 138 8.98 -8.48 37.98
N GLN A 139 9.81 -9.31 37.35
CA GLN A 139 10.89 -10.04 38.02
C GLN A 139 12.22 -9.77 37.31
N PRO A 140 13.29 -9.43 38.07
CA PRO A 140 14.62 -9.22 37.49
C PRO A 140 15.16 -10.51 36.88
N GLY A 141 16.09 -10.37 35.94
CA GLY A 141 16.83 -11.47 35.39
C GLY A 141 17.94 -11.99 36.33
N LYS A 142 18.54 -13.09 35.93
CA LYS A 142 19.70 -13.69 36.58
C LYS A 142 20.91 -13.60 35.66
N ASN A 143 22.08 -13.38 36.23
CA ASN A 143 23.33 -13.44 35.48
C ASN A 143 23.59 -14.85 34.94
N SER A 144 24.02 -14.93 33.68
CA SER A 144 24.50 -16.19 33.10
C SER A 144 25.73 -16.67 33.83
N PRO A 145 25.91 -17.99 34.00
CA PRO A 145 27.16 -18.56 34.55
C PRO A 145 28.40 -18.24 33.69
N TYR A 146 28.23 -17.83 32.45
CA TYR A 146 29.31 -17.48 31.53
C TYR A 146 29.62 -15.98 31.49
N ARG A 147 28.90 -15.17 32.24
CA ARG A 147 28.94 -13.69 32.16
C ARG A 147 30.31 -13.11 32.54
N ASP A 148 31.02 -13.73 33.46
CA ASP A 148 32.27 -13.22 34.02
C ASP A 148 33.54 -13.86 33.43
N ARG A 149 33.42 -14.44 32.23
CA ARG A 149 34.58 -14.94 31.47
C ARG A 149 35.58 -13.82 31.21
N SER A 150 36.86 -14.15 31.13
CA SER A 150 37.91 -13.18 30.82
C SER A 150 37.81 -12.68 29.39
N VAL A 151 38.40 -11.52 29.13
CA VAL A 151 38.47 -10.94 27.77
C VAL A 151 39.14 -11.93 26.81
N GLU A 152 40.23 -12.53 27.19
CA GLU A 152 41.00 -13.48 26.39
C GLU A 152 40.16 -14.72 26.03
N GLU A 153 39.43 -15.25 27.00
CA GLU A 153 38.53 -16.39 26.79
C GLU A 153 37.40 -16.03 25.83
N ASN A 154 36.77 -14.89 26.01
CA ASN A 154 35.69 -14.40 25.13
C ASN A 154 36.17 -14.15 23.69
N LEU A 155 37.36 -13.58 23.50
CA LEU A 155 37.97 -13.40 22.18
C LEU A 155 38.19 -14.75 21.48
N ALA A 156 38.74 -15.74 22.18
CA ALA A 156 38.98 -17.08 21.64
C ALA A 156 37.67 -17.78 21.26
N LEU A 157 36.63 -17.65 22.11
CA LEU A 157 35.34 -18.27 21.87
C LEU A 157 34.57 -17.58 20.74
N PHE A 158 34.68 -16.27 20.63
CA PHE A 158 34.03 -15.52 19.51
C PHE A 158 34.69 -15.90 18.19
N GLU A 159 36.01 -16.03 18.14
CA GLU A 159 36.70 -16.52 16.94
C GLU A 159 36.32 -17.96 16.60
N LYS A 160 36.13 -18.83 17.62
CA LYS A 160 35.61 -20.17 17.43
C LYS A 160 34.20 -20.17 16.84
N MET A 161 33.34 -19.25 17.27
CA MET A 161 32.01 -19.06 16.66
C MET A 161 32.15 -18.68 15.18
N ARG A 162 33.01 -17.71 14.87
CA ARG A 162 33.21 -17.20 13.50
C ARG A 162 33.73 -18.25 12.54
N THR A 163 34.58 -19.14 13.02
CA THR A 163 35.22 -20.20 12.22
C THR A 163 34.45 -21.53 12.18
N GLY A 164 33.21 -21.53 12.68
CA GLY A 164 32.34 -22.71 12.62
C GLY A 164 32.58 -23.76 13.68
N GLY A 165 33.26 -23.42 14.77
CA GLY A 165 33.59 -24.36 15.88
C GLY A 165 32.43 -24.67 16.84
N PHE A 166 31.28 -24.03 16.68
CA PHE A 166 30.05 -24.30 17.42
C PHE A 166 28.91 -24.62 16.47
N GLU A 167 28.02 -25.51 16.89
CA GLU A 167 26.73 -25.72 16.21
C GLU A 167 25.77 -24.56 16.47
N GLU A 168 24.75 -24.41 15.60
CA GLU A 168 23.67 -23.44 15.80
C GLU A 168 23.01 -23.62 17.17
N GLY A 169 22.73 -22.50 17.85
CA GLY A 169 22.09 -22.47 19.15
C GLY A 169 22.97 -22.87 20.33
N LYS A 170 24.24 -23.20 20.10
CA LYS A 170 25.18 -23.64 21.17
C LYS A 170 26.02 -22.51 21.75
N ALA A 171 26.11 -21.39 21.09
CA ALA A 171 26.76 -20.18 21.57
C ALA A 171 26.18 -18.94 20.91
N CYS A 172 26.27 -17.82 21.62
CA CYS A 172 25.94 -16.49 21.09
C CYS A 172 26.83 -15.44 21.76
N LEU A 173 26.95 -14.28 21.17
CA LEU A 173 27.60 -13.12 21.82
C LEU A 173 26.52 -12.24 22.44
N ARG A 174 26.71 -11.90 23.73
CA ARG A 174 25.79 -11.04 24.47
C ARG A 174 26.50 -9.78 24.94
N ALA A 175 25.81 -8.66 24.94
CA ALA A 175 26.26 -7.45 25.62
C ALA A 175 26.21 -7.66 27.14
N LYS A 176 27.20 -7.14 27.84
CA LYS A 176 27.27 -7.16 29.30
C LYS A 176 26.76 -5.82 29.83
N ILE A 177 25.48 -5.74 30.17
CA ILE A 177 24.82 -4.51 30.60
C ILE A 177 24.28 -4.65 32.03
N ASP A 178 23.04 -5.11 32.20
CA ASP A 178 22.38 -5.22 33.49
C ASP A 178 21.20 -6.18 33.44
N MET A 179 21.35 -7.35 34.03
CA MET A 179 20.28 -8.35 34.06
C MET A 179 19.11 -7.96 34.99
N ALA A 180 19.28 -6.95 35.83
CA ALA A 180 18.23 -6.42 36.70
C ALA A 180 17.56 -5.17 36.13
N SER A 181 17.93 -4.74 34.92
CA SER A 181 17.33 -3.55 34.28
C SER A 181 15.81 -3.65 34.21
N PRO A 182 15.06 -2.57 34.48
CA PRO A 182 13.62 -2.54 34.23
C PRO A 182 13.26 -2.69 32.76
N PHE A 183 14.21 -2.45 31.85
CA PHE A 183 14.06 -2.64 30.40
C PHE A 183 14.64 -3.98 29.98
N ILE A 184 13.77 -4.86 29.47
CA ILE A 184 14.18 -6.23 29.08
C ILE A 184 15.23 -6.19 27.98
N VAL A 185 15.17 -5.24 27.06
CA VAL A 185 16.15 -5.07 25.98
C VAL A 185 17.58 -4.80 26.50
N MET A 186 17.73 -4.31 27.73
CA MET A 186 19.02 -4.01 28.39
C MET A 186 19.54 -5.18 29.25
N ARG A 187 18.79 -6.28 29.35
CA ARG A 187 19.19 -7.46 30.12
C ARG A 187 20.10 -8.36 29.30
N ASP A 188 21.34 -7.97 29.13
CA ASP A 188 22.38 -8.64 28.35
C ASP A 188 21.85 -9.15 27.00
N PRO A 189 21.48 -8.26 26.08
CA PRO A 189 20.90 -8.66 24.81
C PRO A 189 21.89 -9.41 23.92
N VAL A 190 21.37 -10.30 23.09
CA VAL A 190 22.18 -11.03 22.09
C VAL A 190 22.61 -10.07 20.99
N LEU A 191 23.91 -10.04 20.69
CA LEU A 191 24.50 -9.23 19.62
C LEU A 191 24.78 -10.03 18.35
N TYR A 192 25.23 -11.29 18.51
CA TYR A 192 25.53 -12.21 17.41
C TYR A 192 24.94 -13.59 17.67
N ARG A 193 24.45 -14.21 16.60
CA ARG A 193 24.01 -15.61 16.59
C ARG A 193 24.79 -16.42 15.55
N ILE A 194 24.77 -17.73 15.69
CA ILE A 194 25.34 -18.67 14.72
C ILE A 194 24.22 -19.11 13.76
N LYS A 195 24.50 -19.05 12.47
CA LYS A 195 23.62 -19.56 11.43
C LYS A 195 24.42 -20.10 10.25
N PHE A 196 24.24 -21.37 9.93
CA PHE A 196 24.85 -22.00 8.77
C PHE A 196 23.89 -21.95 7.59
N ALA A 197 23.97 -20.88 6.85
CA ALA A 197 23.15 -20.65 5.66
C ALA A 197 23.91 -19.75 4.68
N GLU A 198 23.66 -19.95 3.40
CA GLU A 198 24.18 -19.07 2.36
C GLU A 198 23.47 -17.71 2.42
N HIS A 199 24.24 -16.63 2.45
CA HIS A 199 23.73 -15.26 2.44
C HIS A 199 23.69 -14.72 1.02
N HIS A 200 22.62 -14.02 0.64
CA HIS A 200 22.40 -13.55 -0.73
C HIS A 200 23.48 -12.58 -1.23
N GLN A 201 24.19 -11.87 -0.35
CA GLN A 201 25.27 -10.95 -0.71
C GLN A 201 26.67 -11.51 -0.38
N THR A 202 26.84 -12.13 0.78
CA THR A 202 28.15 -12.55 1.28
C THR A 202 28.43 -14.05 1.10
N GLY A 203 27.47 -14.81 0.60
CA GLY A 203 27.61 -16.25 0.38
C GLY A 203 27.88 -17.00 1.68
N ASN A 204 28.93 -17.80 1.69
CA ASN A 204 29.35 -18.62 2.84
C ASN A 204 30.51 -18.01 3.65
N LYS A 205 30.79 -16.72 3.48
CA LYS A 205 31.88 -16.03 4.19
C LYS A 205 31.67 -16.03 5.71
N TRP A 206 30.42 -15.89 6.15
CA TRP A 206 30.03 -15.78 7.55
C TRP A 206 29.15 -16.95 7.98
N CYS A 207 29.33 -17.39 9.22
CA CYS A 207 28.41 -18.27 9.93
C CYS A 207 27.91 -17.67 11.24
N ILE A 208 28.34 -16.45 11.56
CA ILE A 208 27.79 -15.63 12.63
C ILE A 208 27.19 -14.38 12.02
N TYR A 209 26.01 -14.00 12.51
CA TYR A 209 25.25 -12.87 11.98
C TYR A 209 24.85 -11.95 13.12
N PRO A 210 25.04 -10.63 12.96
CA PRO A 210 24.66 -9.66 13.97
C PRO A 210 23.14 -9.59 14.10
N MET A 211 22.67 -9.30 15.30
CA MET A 211 21.27 -9.04 15.57
C MET A 211 20.90 -7.62 15.17
N TYR A 212 19.60 -7.40 14.93
CA TYR A 212 19.05 -6.13 14.49
C TYR A 212 19.54 -4.93 15.33
N ASP A 213 19.39 -5.00 16.65
CA ASP A 213 19.73 -3.88 17.54
C ASP A 213 21.20 -3.46 17.48
N PHE A 214 22.09 -4.40 17.24
CA PHE A 214 23.52 -4.11 17.07
C PHE A 214 23.84 -3.56 15.69
N THR A 215 23.21 -4.09 14.65
CA THR A 215 23.47 -3.72 13.26
C THR A 215 22.91 -2.36 12.93
N HIS A 216 21.69 -2.07 13.38
CA HIS A 216 20.91 -0.90 13.01
C HIS A 216 21.59 0.42 13.38
N CYS A 217 21.99 0.57 14.63
CA CYS A 217 22.63 1.78 15.11
C CYS A 217 24.00 2.02 14.46
N ILE A 218 24.80 0.97 14.28
CA ILE A 218 26.12 1.07 13.65
C ILE A 218 25.99 1.38 12.17
N SER A 219 25.06 0.74 11.47
CA SER A 219 24.78 1.05 10.06
C SER A 219 24.37 2.52 9.88
N ASP A 220 23.47 3.01 10.74
CA ASP A 220 23.08 4.42 10.74
C ASP A 220 24.30 5.33 10.93
N ALA A 221 25.16 5.03 11.88
CA ALA A 221 26.36 5.82 12.16
C ALA A 221 27.35 5.81 10.99
N LEU A 222 27.61 4.64 10.40
CA LEU A 222 28.50 4.49 9.25
C LEU A 222 28.00 5.24 8.01
N GLU A 223 26.69 5.36 7.85
CA GLU A 223 26.06 6.10 6.74
C GLU A 223 25.90 7.60 7.02
N GLY A 224 26.24 8.07 8.22
CA GLY A 224 26.11 9.49 8.59
C GLY A 224 24.66 9.94 8.76
N ILE A 225 23.77 9.04 9.15
CA ILE A 225 22.36 9.37 9.42
C ILE A 225 22.28 10.36 10.59
N THR A 226 21.47 11.39 10.44
CA THR A 226 21.23 12.40 11.47
C THR A 226 20.03 12.05 12.34
N HIS A 227 18.94 11.68 11.71
CA HIS A 227 17.67 11.34 12.35
C HIS A 227 17.24 9.95 11.91
N SER A 228 17.29 9.01 12.85
CA SER A 228 16.92 7.61 12.66
C SER A 228 15.45 7.45 13.05
N LEU A 229 14.57 7.41 12.05
CA LEU A 229 13.13 7.39 12.26
C LEU A 229 12.60 5.96 12.20
N CYS A 230 11.85 5.55 13.21
CA CYS A 230 11.24 4.22 13.31
C CYS A 230 9.88 4.28 14.00
N THR A 231 9.19 3.15 14.05
CA THR A 231 7.88 3.07 14.72
C THR A 231 8.00 2.92 16.24
N LEU A 232 6.91 3.22 16.96
CA LEU A 232 6.87 3.21 18.43
C LEU A 232 7.21 1.86 19.06
N GLU A 233 7.09 0.77 18.33
CA GLU A 233 7.47 -0.56 18.81
C GLU A 233 8.96 -0.66 19.18
N PHE A 234 9.80 0.22 18.64
CA PHE A 234 11.23 0.29 18.93
C PHE A 234 11.61 1.32 20.01
N GLN A 235 10.63 1.87 20.71
CA GLN A 235 10.89 2.92 21.72
C GLN A 235 11.84 2.46 22.83
N ASP A 236 11.65 1.26 23.35
CA ASP A 236 12.52 0.71 24.39
C ASP A 236 13.90 0.37 23.83
N ASN A 237 14.00 0.00 22.58
CA ASN A 237 15.24 -0.32 21.88
C ASN A 237 16.18 0.88 21.72
N ARG A 238 15.68 2.10 21.81
CA ARG A 238 16.50 3.32 21.78
C ARG A 238 17.61 3.29 22.83
N ARG A 239 17.36 2.73 24.00
CA ARG A 239 18.36 2.62 25.06
C ARG A 239 19.54 1.74 24.65
N LEU A 240 19.27 0.64 23.98
CA LEU A 240 20.31 -0.23 23.44
C LEU A 240 21.02 0.41 22.24
N TYR A 241 20.30 1.11 21.39
CA TYR A 241 20.85 1.90 20.30
C TYR A 241 21.92 2.87 20.80
N ASP A 242 21.57 3.68 21.81
CA ASP A 242 22.48 4.65 22.40
C ASP A 242 23.64 3.97 23.14
N TRP A 243 23.35 2.89 23.89
CA TRP A 243 24.39 2.15 24.63
C TRP A 243 25.47 1.59 23.70
N VAL A 244 25.10 1.01 22.59
CA VAL A 244 26.06 0.47 21.61
C VAL A 244 26.96 1.58 21.08
N LEU A 245 26.37 2.68 20.59
CA LEU A 245 27.14 3.79 20.01
C LEU A 245 28.02 4.48 21.04
N ASP A 246 27.60 4.60 22.30
CA ASP A 246 28.37 5.20 23.37
C ASP A 246 29.57 4.35 23.80
N ASN A 247 29.56 3.05 23.52
CA ASN A 247 30.60 2.11 23.99
C ASN A 247 31.55 1.61 22.89
N ILE A 248 31.40 2.09 21.67
CA ILE A 248 32.31 1.78 20.55
C ILE A 248 32.99 3.06 20.04
N THR A 249 34.11 2.91 19.37
CA THR A 249 34.85 4.04 18.78
C THR A 249 34.29 4.36 17.41
N ILE A 250 33.21 5.11 17.37
CA ILE A 250 32.57 5.58 16.14
C ILE A 250 32.32 7.08 16.23
N PRO A 251 32.68 7.88 15.19
CA PRO A 251 32.63 9.34 15.30
C PRO A 251 31.23 9.95 15.19
N VAL A 252 30.28 9.24 14.58
CA VAL A 252 28.91 9.74 14.35
C VAL A 252 27.94 9.03 15.26
N HIS A 253 27.12 9.79 15.99
CA HIS A 253 26.09 9.25 16.89
C HIS A 253 24.72 9.74 16.41
N PRO A 254 24.05 9.01 15.49
CA PRO A 254 22.67 9.29 15.11
C PRO A 254 21.74 9.20 16.30
N ARG A 255 20.60 9.86 16.22
CA ARG A 255 19.57 9.76 17.24
C ARG A 255 18.32 9.12 16.69
N GLN A 256 17.75 8.18 17.44
CA GLN A 256 16.51 7.51 17.10
C GLN A 256 15.31 8.30 17.60
N TYR A 257 14.31 8.47 16.72
CA TYR A 257 13.02 9.06 17.04
C TYR A 257 11.91 8.14 16.55
N GLU A 258 10.87 7.95 17.36
CA GLU A 258 9.79 7.04 17.08
C GLU A 258 8.49 7.77 16.81
N PHE A 259 7.71 7.22 15.90
CA PHE A 259 6.38 7.69 15.52
C PHE A 259 5.38 6.52 15.49
N SER A 260 4.09 6.84 15.57
CA SER A 260 3.03 5.84 15.52
C SER A 260 3.00 5.12 14.16
N ARG A 261 2.85 3.80 14.18
CA ARG A 261 2.61 3.02 12.98
C ARG A 261 1.20 3.28 12.46
N LEU A 262 0.98 3.00 11.17
CA LEU A 262 -0.34 3.06 10.57
C LEU A 262 -1.14 1.81 10.96
N ASN A 263 -2.27 2.02 11.62
CA ASN A 263 -3.32 1.02 11.79
C ASN A 263 -4.50 1.46 10.93
N LEU A 264 -4.96 0.60 10.03
CA LEU A 264 -6.03 0.91 9.07
C LEU A 264 -7.21 -0.02 9.32
N GLU A 265 -8.42 0.53 9.36
CA GLU A 265 -9.64 -0.25 9.48
C GLU A 265 -9.83 -1.24 8.33
N TYR A 266 -10.59 -2.29 8.58
CA TYR A 266 -10.93 -3.35 7.60
C TYR A 266 -9.71 -4.02 6.97
N THR A 267 -8.56 -4.00 7.67
CA THR A 267 -7.27 -4.41 7.13
C THR A 267 -6.47 -5.18 8.15
N VAL A 268 -5.71 -6.16 7.70
CA VAL A 268 -4.62 -6.79 8.46
C VAL A 268 -3.30 -6.45 7.79
N MET A 269 -2.27 -6.15 8.58
CA MET A 269 -0.95 -5.77 8.07
C MET A 269 0.19 -6.64 8.64
N SER A 270 -0.10 -7.54 9.59
CA SER A 270 0.94 -8.44 10.07
C SER A 270 1.37 -9.40 8.96
N LYS A 271 2.67 -9.56 8.79
CA LYS A 271 3.25 -10.46 7.77
C LYS A 271 2.68 -11.87 7.84
N ARG A 272 2.53 -12.41 9.05
CA ARG A 272 1.98 -13.75 9.26
C ARG A 272 0.54 -13.88 8.72
N LYS A 273 -0.32 -12.90 9.01
CA LYS A 273 -1.71 -12.92 8.55
C LYS A 273 -1.81 -12.70 7.04
N LEU A 274 -1.03 -11.79 6.49
CA LEU A 274 -0.97 -11.57 5.04
C LEU A 274 -0.49 -12.82 4.30
N ASN A 275 0.53 -13.50 4.84
CA ASN A 275 1.03 -14.74 4.28
C ASN A 275 -0.03 -15.86 4.29
N LEU A 276 -0.83 -15.97 5.36
CA LEU A 276 -1.93 -16.94 5.43
C LEU A 276 -2.99 -16.66 4.35
N LEU A 277 -3.34 -15.40 4.11
CA LEU A 277 -4.28 -15.05 3.05
C LEU A 277 -3.82 -15.55 1.67
N VAL A 278 -2.53 -15.45 1.40
CA VAL A 278 -1.94 -15.90 0.13
C VAL A 278 -1.80 -17.42 0.08
N THR A 279 -1.22 -18.03 1.10
CA THR A 279 -0.94 -19.49 1.12
C THR A 279 -2.21 -20.33 1.17
N ASP A 280 -3.23 -19.88 1.90
CA ASP A 280 -4.52 -20.54 2.01
C ASP A 280 -5.50 -20.13 0.88
N LYS A 281 -5.01 -19.38 -0.10
CA LYS A 281 -5.75 -18.98 -1.32
C LYS A 281 -7.05 -18.20 -1.04
N HIS A 282 -7.09 -17.41 0.00
CA HIS A 282 -8.17 -16.45 0.23
C HIS A 282 -8.06 -15.25 -0.71
N VAL A 283 -6.85 -14.98 -1.20
CA VAL A 283 -6.54 -14.02 -2.25
C VAL A 283 -5.65 -14.69 -3.28
N GLU A 284 -5.57 -14.11 -4.48
CA GLU A 284 -4.82 -14.71 -5.62
C GLU A 284 -3.29 -14.63 -5.46
N GLY A 285 -2.81 -13.68 -4.67
CA GLY A 285 -1.38 -13.46 -4.48
C GLY A 285 -1.12 -12.16 -3.73
N TRP A 286 0.14 -11.79 -3.63
CA TRP A 286 0.56 -10.57 -2.93
C TRP A 286 0.14 -9.28 -3.65
N ASP A 287 -0.12 -9.33 -4.94
CA ASP A 287 -0.62 -8.24 -5.77
C ASP A 287 -2.13 -8.23 -5.95
N ASP A 288 -2.85 -9.06 -5.21
CA ASP A 288 -4.32 -9.07 -5.25
C ASP A 288 -4.86 -7.68 -4.88
N PRO A 289 -5.77 -7.09 -5.70
CA PRO A 289 -6.33 -5.76 -5.44
C PRO A 289 -7.03 -5.59 -4.09
N ARG A 290 -7.32 -6.68 -3.37
CA ARG A 290 -7.89 -6.64 -2.01
C ARG A 290 -6.83 -6.57 -0.91
N MET A 291 -5.57 -6.80 -1.27
CA MET A 291 -4.45 -6.75 -0.33
C MET A 291 -4.01 -5.31 -0.06
N PRO A 292 -3.56 -5.00 1.18
CA PRO A 292 -3.04 -3.68 1.52
C PRO A 292 -1.59 -3.47 1.08
N THR A 293 -1.03 -4.39 0.31
CA THR A 293 0.30 -4.26 -0.27
C THR A 293 0.34 -3.11 -1.28
N ILE A 294 1.50 -2.49 -1.43
CA ILE A 294 1.67 -1.42 -2.43
C ILE A 294 1.40 -1.97 -3.84
N SER A 295 1.88 -3.18 -4.13
CA SER A 295 1.60 -3.85 -5.41
C SER A 295 0.12 -4.14 -5.63
N GLY A 296 -0.62 -4.52 -4.59
CA GLY A 296 -2.07 -4.73 -4.66
C GLY A 296 -2.83 -3.44 -4.89
N LEU A 297 -2.49 -2.38 -4.16
CA LEU A 297 -3.09 -1.06 -4.33
C LEU A 297 -2.83 -0.49 -5.73
N ARG A 298 -1.60 -0.63 -6.23
CA ARG A 298 -1.23 -0.23 -7.60
C ARG A 298 -2.06 -0.97 -8.65
N ARG A 299 -2.14 -2.27 -8.55
CA ARG A 299 -2.94 -3.12 -9.48
C ARG A 299 -4.43 -2.77 -9.42
N ARG A 300 -4.93 -2.38 -8.25
CA ARG A 300 -6.31 -1.91 -8.08
C ARG A 300 -6.58 -0.57 -8.77
N GLY A 301 -5.54 0.22 -9.03
CA GLY A 301 -5.64 1.51 -9.68
C GLY A 301 -5.39 2.70 -8.75
N TYR A 302 -4.92 2.48 -7.52
CA TYR A 302 -4.47 3.56 -6.65
C TYR A 302 -3.25 4.26 -7.27
N THR A 303 -3.21 5.56 -7.15
CA THR A 303 -2.09 6.38 -7.63
C THR A 303 -1.10 6.65 -6.52
N ALA A 304 0.16 6.84 -6.89
CA ALA A 304 1.19 7.27 -5.94
C ALA A 304 0.83 8.60 -5.29
N ALA A 305 0.29 9.54 -6.05
CA ALA A 305 -0.14 10.84 -5.55
C ALA A 305 -1.22 10.72 -4.46
N ALA A 306 -2.20 9.84 -4.64
CA ALA A 306 -3.24 9.60 -3.64
C ALA A 306 -2.68 8.98 -2.35
N ILE A 307 -1.75 8.04 -2.45
CA ILE A 307 -1.10 7.43 -1.28
C ILE A 307 -0.25 8.46 -0.54
N ARG A 308 0.52 9.29 -1.25
CA ARG A 308 1.28 10.38 -0.63
C ARG A 308 0.38 11.38 0.09
N GLU A 309 -0.73 11.76 -0.53
CA GLU A 309 -1.71 12.67 0.08
C GLU A 309 -2.36 12.06 1.32
N PHE A 310 -2.70 10.78 1.28
CA PHE A 310 -3.20 10.05 2.44
C PHE A 310 -2.19 10.08 3.59
N CYS A 311 -0.93 9.74 3.33
CA CYS A 311 0.13 9.79 4.33
C CYS A 311 0.33 11.19 4.92
N LYS A 312 0.18 12.24 4.10
CA LYS A 312 0.25 13.63 4.54
C LYS A 312 -0.91 13.99 5.49
N ARG A 313 -2.13 13.59 5.14
CA ARG A 313 -3.36 13.91 5.91
C ARG A 313 -3.41 13.22 7.27
N ILE A 314 -2.97 11.98 7.36
CA ILE A 314 -2.97 11.25 8.64
C ILE A 314 -1.92 11.79 9.62
N GLY A 315 -0.90 12.49 9.12
CA GLY A 315 0.12 13.12 9.92
C GLY A 315 1.06 12.16 10.62
N VAL A 316 1.91 12.72 11.49
CA VAL A 316 2.93 11.99 12.26
C VAL A 316 2.77 12.32 13.73
N THR A 317 2.46 11.32 14.56
CA THR A 317 2.21 11.49 15.99
C THR A 317 2.93 10.40 16.79
N LYS A 318 2.90 10.54 18.13
CA LYS A 318 3.38 9.52 19.08
C LYS A 318 2.25 8.69 19.68
N GLN A 319 1.03 8.84 19.18
CA GLN A 319 -0.13 8.09 19.66
C GLN A 319 -0.58 7.11 18.59
N ASP A 320 -0.75 5.85 18.98
CA ASP A 320 -1.32 4.84 18.11
C ASP A 320 -2.82 5.10 17.93
N ASN A 321 -3.22 5.32 16.68
CA ASN A 321 -4.60 5.51 16.26
C ASN A 321 -4.93 4.55 15.13
N THR A 322 -6.18 4.15 15.06
CA THR A 322 -6.72 3.44 13.89
C THR A 322 -7.31 4.48 12.94
N ILE A 323 -6.85 4.45 11.69
CA ILE A 323 -7.30 5.36 10.64
C ILE A 323 -8.46 4.69 9.88
N GLU A 324 -9.51 5.46 9.63
CA GLU A 324 -10.64 5.01 8.82
C GLU A 324 -10.19 4.74 7.38
N ILE A 325 -10.55 3.57 6.84
CA ILE A 325 -10.24 3.23 5.45
C ILE A 325 -10.90 4.21 4.47
N ALA A 326 -12.03 4.79 4.85
CA ALA A 326 -12.71 5.83 4.08
C ALA A 326 -11.82 7.04 3.79
N SER A 327 -10.87 7.36 4.67
CA SER A 327 -9.89 8.43 4.45
C SER A 327 -8.95 8.11 3.28
N LEU A 328 -8.49 6.87 3.16
CA LEU A 328 -7.68 6.41 2.03
C LEU A 328 -8.51 6.40 0.73
N GLU A 329 -9.72 5.87 0.79
CA GLU A 329 -10.63 5.82 -0.35
C GLU A 329 -11.00 7.23 -0.84
N SER A 330 -11.15 8.20 0.06
CA SER A 330 -11.39 9.60 -0.30
C SER A 330 -10.22 10.22 -1.05
N CYS A 331 -8.99 9.94 -0.65
CA CYS A 331 -7.80 10.45 -1.35
C CYS A 331 -7.73 9.97 -2.79
N ILE A 332 -7.99 8.67 -3.03
CA ILE A 332 -7.99 8.17 -4.41
C ILE A 332 -9.18 8.68 -5.21
N ARG A 333 -10.34 8.81 -4.59
CA ARG A 333 -11.54 9.34 -5.25
C ARG A 333 -11.34 10.78 -5.69
N GLU A 334 -10.75 11.62 -4.84
CA GLU A 334 -10.42 13.01 -5.16
C GLU A 334 -9.40 13.10 -6.30
N ASP A 335 -8.34 12.33 -6.23
CA ASP A 335 -7.30 12.31 -7.27
C ASP A 335 -7.86 11.87 -8.62
N LEU A 336 -8.64 10.80 -8.67
CA LEU A 336 -9.21 10.28 -9.90
C LEU A 336 -10.35 11.16 -10.43
N ASN A 337 -11.13 11.81 -9.55
CA ASN A 337 -12.12 12.79 -10.00
C ASN A 337 -11.47 13.94 -10.77
N GLU A 338 -10.32 14.38 -10.32
CA GLU A 338 -9.57 15.47 -10.94
C GLU A 338 -8.82 15.04 -12.21
N ASN A 339 -8.23 13.85 -12.21
CA ASN A 339 -7.22 13.47 -13.20
C ASN A 339 -7.61 12.31 -14.13
N ALA A 340 -8.63 11.52 -13.81
CA ALA A 340 -8.98 10.36 -14.63
C ALA A 340 -9.84 10.77 -15.84
N PRO A 341 -9.54 10.28 -17.05
CA PRO A 341 -10.44 10.43 -18.17
C PRO A 341 -11.75 9.68 -17.91
N ARG A 342 -12.83 10.17 -18.53
CA ARG A 342 -14.15 9.53 -18.48
C ARG A 342 -14.31 8.56 -19.64
N ALA A 343 -15.09 7.54 -19.40
CA ALA A 343 -15.56 6.61 -20.42
C ALA A 343 -16.92 6.05 -19.99
N MET A 344 -17.68 5.52 -20.92
CA MET A 344 -18.92 4.83 -20.62
C MET A 344 -18.71 3.32 -20.66
N ALA A 345 -19.18 2.62 -19.64
CA ALA A 345 -19.25 1.19 -19.56
C ALA A 345 -20.54 0.75 -18.87
N VAL A 346 -21.10 -0.33 -19.34
CA VAL A 346 -22.34 -0.92 -18.82
C VAL A 346 -21.99 -2.22 -18.11
N ILE A 347 -22.25 -2.26 -16.81
CA ILE A 347 -21.80 -3.35 -15.93
C ILE A 347 -22.81 -4.51 -15.93
N ASP A 348 -24.09 -4.20 -15.85
CA ASP A 348 -25.19 -5.18 -15.91
C ASP A 348 -26.09 -4.85 -17.11
N PRO A 349 -25.76 -5.30 -18.32
CA PRO A 349 -26.38 -4.82 -19.53
C PRO A 349 -27.79 -5.35 -19.76
N VAL A 350 -28.66 -4.46 -20.22
CA VAL A 350 -29.93 -4.79 -20.86
C VAL A 350 -30.01 -4.07 -22.20
N LYS A 351 -30.53 -4.76 -23.21
CA LYS A 351 -30.65 -4.19 -24.57
C LYS A 351 -31.77 -3.15 -24.61
N LEU A 352 -31.49 -2.04 -25.31
CA LEU A 352 -32.45 -1.00 -25.61
C LEU A 352 -32.47 -0.77 -27.13
N VAL A 353 -33.66 -0.84 -27.74
CA VAL A 353 -33.86 -0.66 -29.17
C VAL A 353 -34.64 0.63 -29.39
N ILE A 354 -34.10 1.52 -30.22
CA ILE A 354 -34.75 2.78 -30.62
C ILE A 354 -35.44 2.52 -31.94
N GLU A 355 -36.77 2.35 -31.91
CA GLU A 355 -37.54 1.86 -33.03
C GLU A 355 -37.62 2.85 -34.20
N ASN A 356 -37.57 4.16 -33.93
CA ASN A 356 -37.61 5.20 -34.96
C ASN A 356 -36.23 5.74 -35.36
N TYR A 357 -35.15 5.11 -34.94
CA TYR A 357 -33.80 5.40 -35.44
C TYR A 357 -33.57 4.66 -36.76
N PRO A 358 -32.92 5.31 -37.76
CA PRO A 358 -32.70 4.67 -39.06
C PRO A 358 -31.99 3.32 -38.94
N GLN A 359 -32.61 2.29 -39.47
CA GLN A 359 -32.13 0.93 -39.37
C GLN A 359 -30.74 0.76 -40.03
N GLY A 360 -29.81 0.15 -39.32
CA GLY A 360 -28.47 -0.12 -39.80
C GLY A 360 -27.55 1.10 -39.86
N GLU A 361 -28.01 2.25 -39.48
CA GLU A 361 -27.19 3.46 -39.39
C GLU A 361 -26.53 3.62 -38.04
N SER A 362 -25.42 4.36 -38.04
CA SER A 362 -24.73 4.81 -36.84
C SER A 362 -24.11 6.17 -37.06
N GLU A 363 -23.84 6.89 -35.98
CA GLU A 363 -23.20 8.19 -36.02
C GLU A 363 -22.18 8.31 -34.90
N LEU A 364 -21.26 9.25 -35.01
CA LEU A 364 -20.27 9.55 -33.99
C LEU A 364 -20.73 10.72 -33.13
N VAL A 365 -20.70 10.53 -31.82
CA VAL A 365 -21.00 11.57 -30.83
C VAL A 365 -19.69 11.98 -30.16
N THR A 366 -19.38 13.28 -30.22
CA THR A 366 -18.21 13.84 -29.58
C THR A 366 -18.46 14.02 -28.09
N MET A 367 -17.61 13.45 -27.26
CA MET A 367 -17.69 13.54 -25.80
C MET A 367 -16.38 14.03 -25.20
N PRO A 368 -16.44 14.94 -24.19
CA PRO A 368 -15.23 15.38 -23.50
C PRO A 368 -14.64 14.23 -22.67
N ASN A 369 -13.32 14.12 -22.65
CA ASN A 369 -12.62 13.13 -21.81
C ASN A 369 -12.63 13.52 -20.33
N HIS A 370 -12.88 14.80 -20.03
CA HIS A 370 -13.05 15.30 -18.67
C HIS A 370 -13.97 16.53 -18.69
N PRO A 371 -14.94 16.65 -17.76
CA PRO A 371 -15.93 17.73 -17.80
C PRO A 371 -15.33 19.12 -17.54
N ASN A 372 -14.22 19.19 -16.78
CA ASN A 372 -13.62 20.45 -16.34
C ASN A 372 -12.20 20.68 -16.87
N LYS A 373 -11.69 19.81 -17.72
CA LYS A 373 -10.33 19.87 -18.26
C LYS A 373 -10.33 19.72 -19.78
N PRO A 374 -10.61 20.81 -20.51
CA PRO A 374 -10.63 20.79 -21.98
C PRO A 374 -9.32 20.32 -22.61
N GLU A 375 -8.19 20.50 -21.92
CA GLU A 375 -6.86 20.07 -22.34
C GLU A 375 -6.73 18.53 -22.42
N MET A 376 -7.59 17.78 -21.75
CA MET A 376 -7.67 16.33 -21.89
C MET A 376 -8.33 15.87 -23.19
N GLY A 377 -8.88 16.81 -23.96
CA GLY A 377 -9.46 16.55 -25.26
C GLY A 377 -10.84 15.88 -25.21
N SER A 378 -11.20 15.32 -26.33
CA SER A 378 -12.47 14.63 -26.53
C SER A 378 -12.26 13.33 -27.29
N ARG A 379 -13.30 12.50 -27.32
CA ARG A 379 -13.34 11.25 -28.08
C ARG A 379 -14.64 11.14 -28.85
N GLU A 380 -14.59 10.36 -29.93
CA GLU A 380 -15.76 10.04 -30.74
C GLU A 380 -16.35 8.71 -30.29
N VAL A 381 -17.62 8.72 -29.88
CA VAL A 381 -18.33 7.53 -29.39
C VAL A 381 -19.43 7.17 -30.39
N PRO A 382 -19.44 5.95 -30.94
CA PRO A 382 -20.48 5.50 -31.85
C PRO A 382 -21.84 5.42 -31.15
N PHE A 383 -22.87 5.92 -31.83
CA PHE A 383 -24.27 5.78 -31.45
C PHE A 383 -25.04 5.03 -32.54
N SER A 384 -25.90 4.13 -32.15
CA SER A 384 -26.71 3.30 -33.06
C SER A 384 -28.13 3.09 -32.51
N GLY A 385 -29.01 2.53 -33.32
CA GLY A 385 -30.39 2.24 -32.91
C GLY A 385 -30.52 1.14 -31.84
N GLU A 386 -29.50 0.31 -31.65
CA GLU A 386 -29.42 -0.66 -30.56
C GLU A 386 -28.28 -0.28 -29.64
N ILE A 387 -28.58 -0.17 -28.36
CA ILE A 387 -27.62 0.20 -27.32
C ILE A 387 -27.76 -0.72 -26.11
N TRP A 388 -26.69 -0.77 -25.30
CA TRP A 388 -26.73 -1.35 -23.97
C TRP A 388 -26.87 -0.22 -22.94
N ILE A 389 -27.72 -0.46 -21.93
CA ILE A 389 -27.81 0.37 -20.72
C ILE A 389 -27.72 -0.52 -19.49
N ASP A 390 -27.42 0.05 -18.32
CA ASP A 390 -27.50 -0.70 -17.09
C ASP A 390 -28.94 -1.03 -16.73
N ARG A 391 -29.15 -2.26 -16.34
CA ARG A 391 -30.48 -2.76 -15.94
C ARG A 391 -31.11 -1.94 -14.84
N ALA A 392 -30.32 -1.44 -13.88
CA ALA A 392 -30.76 -0.60 -12.78
C ALA A 392 -31.25 0.79 -13.24
N ASP A 393 -30.93 1.20 -14.47
CA ASP A 393 -31.36 2.49 -15.03
C ASP A 393 -32.76 2.46 -15.65
N PHE A 394 -33.41 1.30 -15.65
CA PHE A 394 -34.81 1.18 -16.11
C PHE A 394 -35.69 0.56 -15.05
N ARG A 395 -36.89 1.12 -14.88
CA ARG A 395 -38.00 0.57 -14.09
C ARG A 395 -39.32 0.74 -14.81
N GLU A 396 -40.20 -0.21 -14.68
CA GLU A 396 -41.57 -0.09 -15.21
C GLU A 396 -42.38 0.89 -14.38
N GLU A 397 -42.19 0.90 -13.08
CA GLU A 397 -42.80 1.84 -12.14
C GLU A 397 -41.75 2.41 -11.18
N ALA A 398 -41.80 3.70 -10.91
CA ALA A 398 -40.87 4.35 -10.00
C ALA A 398 -41.47 5.63 -9.39
N ASN A 399 -40.97 6.02 -8.22
CA ASN A 399 -41.32 7.28 -7.58
C ASN A 399 -40.60 8.49 -8.25
N LYS A 400 -40.97 9.69 -7.85
CA LYS A 400 -40.42 10.94 -8.44
C LYS A 400 -38.91 11.14 -8.16
N GLN A 401 -38.33 10.42 -7.24
CA GLN A 401 -36.91 10.52 -6.91
C GLN A 401 -36.04 9.72 -7.89
N TYR A 402 -36.60 8.72 -8.55
CA TYR A 402 -35.93 7.92 -9.55
C TYR A 402 -35.84 8.71 -10.87
N LYS A 403 -34.71 9.36 -11.09
CA LYS A 403 -34.46 10.21 -12.28
C LYS A 403 -33.67 9.44 -13.34
N ARG A 404 -34.25 8.34 -13.80
CA ARG A 404 -33.70 7.45 -14.84
C ARG A 404 -34.82 7.10 -15.80
N LEU A 405 -34.66 6.03 -16.56
CA LEU A 405 -35.68 5.61 -17.52
C LEU A 405 -36.86 4.90 -16.84
N VAL A 406 -38.05 5.38 -17.04
CA VAL A 406 -39.30 4.77 -16.55
C VAL A 406 -40.21 4.55 -17.73
N MET A 407 -40.99 3.46 -17.72
CA MET A 407 -41.98 3.16 -18.75
C MET A 407 -42.89 4.39 -19.02
N GLY A 408 -43.01 4.73 -20.29
CA GLY A 408 -43.84 5.85 -20.73
C GLY A 408 -43.23 7.23 -20.46
N LYS A 409 -42.03 7.31 -19.91
CA LYS A 409 -41.35 8.59 -19.61
C LYS A 409 -40.04 8.73 -20.36
N GLU A 410 -39.57 9.98 -20.40
CA GLU A 410 -38.33 10.35 -21.10
C GLU A 410 -37.14 10.39 -20.17
N VAL A 411 -35.95 10.13 -20.74
CA VAL A 411 -34.65 10.36 -20.12
C VAL A 411 -33.66 10.78 -21.20
N ARG A 412 -32.62 11.49 -20.84
CA ARG A 412 -31.51 11.80 -21.74
C ARG A 412 -30.47 10.69 -21.73
N LEU A 413 -30.06 10.24 -22.91
CA LEU A 413 -28.84 9.49 -23.10
C LEU A 413 -27.64 10.46 -23.06
N ARG A 414 -26.65 10.15 -22.30
CA ARG A 414 -25.48 11.01 -22.06
C ARG A 414 -24.88 11.54 -23.36
N ASN A 415 -24.79 12.86 -23.51
CA ASN A 415 -24.29 13.55 -24.69
C ASN A 415 -24.98 13.16 -26.02
N ALA A 416 -26.14 12.56 -25.97
CA ALA A 416 -26.89 12.09 -27.14
C ALA A 416 -28.32 12.57 -27.09
N TYR A 417 -29.26 11.71 -27.37
CA TYR A 417 -30.67 12.06 -27.57
C TYR A 417 -31.53 11.84 -26.33
N VAL A 418 -32.67 12.53 -26.29
CA VAL A 418 -33.77 12.19 -25.40
C VAL A 418 -34.53 11.01 -25.96
N ILE A 419 -34.79 10.03 -25.12
CA ILE A 419 -35.54 8.81 -25.45
C ILE A 419 -36.76 8.67 -24.53
N LYS A 420 -37.76 7.92 -25.02
CA LYS A 420 -38.95 7.55 -24.27
C LYS A 420 -39.16 6.05 -24.32
N ALA A 421 -39.34 5.39 -23.18
CA ALA A 421 -39.68 3.97 -23.13
C ALA A 421 -41.14 3.73 -23.51
N GLU A 422 -41.34 2.86 -24.50
CA GLU A 422 -42.66 2.55 -25.03
C GLU A 422 -43.17 1.16 -24.59
N ARG A 423 -42.30 0.13 -24.60
CA ARG A 423 -42.66 -1.23 -24.23
C ARG A 423 -41.42 -2.04 -23.83
N VAL A 424 -41.62 -3.20 -23.21
CA VAL A 424 -40.57 -4.14 -22.84
C VAL A 424 -40.91 -5.56 -23.30
N GLU A 425 -39.89 -6.35 -23.57
CA GLU A 425 -39.97 -7.79 -23.69
C GLU A 425 -39.32 -8.44 -22.46
N LYS A 426 -39.88 -9.56 -22.04
CA LYS A 426 -39.43 -10.31 -20.87
C LYS A 426 -39.14 -11.76 -21.23
N ASP A 427 -38.24 -12.39 -20.48
CA ASP A 427 -38.02 -13.83 -20.56
C ASP A 427 -39.09 -14.63 -19.77
N ALA A 428 -38.94 -15.96 -19.76
CA ALA A 428 -39.89 -16.83 -19.06
C ALA A 428 -39.95 -16.60 -17.55
N GLU A 429 -38.88 -16.05 -16.94
CA GLU A 429 -38.80 -15.69 -15.52
C GLU A 429 -39.30 -14.27 -15.22
N GLY A 430 -39.78 -13.55 -16.22
CA GLY A 430 -40.28 -12.18 -16.09
C GLY A 430 -39.21 -11.09 -16.03
N LYS A 431 -37.96 -11.41 -16.34
CA LYS A 431 -36.86 -10.49 -16.42
C LYS A 431 -36.88 -9.74 -17.76
N ASN A 432 -36.68 -8.42 -17.73
CA ASN A 432 -36.61 -7.61 -18.94
C ASN A 432 -35.41 -8.04 -19.80
N THR A 433 -35.65 -8.37 -21.06
CA THR A 433 -34.63 -8.73 -22.03
C THR A 433 -34.36 -7.60 -23.01
N THR A 434 -35.39 -6.85 -23.40
CA THR A 434 -35.28 -5.73 -24.34
C THR A 434 -36.25 -4.62 -23.97
N ILE A 435 -35.77 -3.40 -23.99
CA ILE A 435 -36.57 -2.17 -23.80
C ILE A 435 -36.70 -1.49 -25.17
N PHE A 436 -37.92 -1.23 -25.59
CA PHE A 436 -38.18 -0.53 -26.86
C PHE A 436 -38.52 0.92 -26.59
N CYS A 437 -37.77 1.79 -27.24
CA CYS A 437 -37.91 3.25 -27.07
C CYS A 437 -38.10 3.95 -28.42
N THR A 438 -38.56 5.18 -28.35
CA THR A 438 -38.46 6.17 -29.42
C THR A 438 -37.51 7.29 -29.00
N TYR A 439 -36.92 8.01 -29.96
CA TYR A 439 -36.06 9.13 -29.69
C TYR A 439 -36.56 10.40 -30.33
N ASP A 440 -36.19 11.55 -29.76
CA ASP A 440 -36.41 12.86 -30.34
C ASP A 440 -35.16 13.26 -31.14
N ALA A 441 -35.25 13.23 -32.46
CA ALA A 441 -34.10 13.45 -33.35
C ALA A 441 -33.48 14.87 -33.23
N ASP A 442 -34.24 15.83 -32.72
CA ASP A 442 -33.80 17.23 -32.58
C ASP A 442 -33.13 17.52 -31.23
N THR A 443 -32.81 16.49 -30.45
CA THR A 443 -32.28 16.64 -29.08
C THR A 443 -30.83 16.23 -28.91
N LEU A 444 -30.07 16.01 -29.98
CA LEU A 444 -28.65 15.63 -29.88
C LEU A 444 -27.87 16.72 -29.11
N SER A 445 -27.47 16.39 -27.89
CA SER A 445 -26.73 17.27 -26.97
C SER A 445 -27.38 18.64 -26.72
N LYS A 446 -28.69 18.76 -26.88
CA LYS A 446 -29.46 19.98 -26.63
C LYS A 446 -30.85 19.69 -26.09
N ASP A 447 -31.44 20.67 -25.45
CA ASP A 447 -32.79 20.57 -24.89
C ASP A 447 -33.86 20.43 -26.00
N PRO A 448 -35.01 19.81 -25.69
CA PRO A 448 -36.14 19.76 -26.61
C PRO A 448 -36.61 21.15 -27.06
N ALA A 449 -36.92 21.29 -28.36
CA ALA A 449 -37.31 22.55 -28.96
C ALA A 449 -38.59 23.16 -28.39
N ASP A 450 -39.50 22.34 -27.88
CA ASP A 450 -40.75 22.77 -27.26
C ASP A 450 -40.61 23.22 -25.79
N GLY A 451 -39.40 23.24 -25.25
CA GLY A 451 -39.11 23.71 -23.91
C GLY A 451 -39.48 22.75 -22.76
N ARG A 452 -39.96 21.53 -23.07
CA ARG A 452 -40.23 20.54 -22.01
C ARG A 452 -38.94 20.17 -21.27
N LYS A 453 -39.04 19.91 -19.98
CA LYS A 453 -37.92 19.54 -19.12
C LYS A 453 -37.78 18.02 -19.03
N VAL A 454 -36.66 17.51 -19.45
CA VAL A 454 -36.29 16.09 -19.29
C VAL A 454 -35.35 15.96 -18.09
N LYS A 455 -35.76 15.18 -17.10
CA LYS A 455 -34.99 14.97 -15.87
C LYS A 455 -34.26 13.65 -15.91
N GLY A 456 -32.98 13.69 -15.60
CA GLY A 456 -32.13 12.51 -15.54
C GLY A 456 -31.35 12.28 -16.82
N VAL A 457 -30.18 11.69 -16.62
CA VAL A 457 -29.24 11.30 -17.67
C VAL A 457 -28.73 9.90 -17.35
N ILE A 458 -28.72 9.02 -18.33
CA ILE A 458 -28.15 7.67 -18.21
C ILE A 458 -27.01 7.49 -19.22
N HIS A 459 -26.03 6.65 -18.87
CA HIS A 459 -24.97 6.27 -19.80
C HIS A 459 -25.39 5.07 -20.64
N TRP A 460 -24.65 4.84 -21.72
CA TRP A 460 -25.00 3.85 -22.74
C TRP A 460 -23.77 3.44 -23.56
N VAL A 461 -23.86 2.33 -24.27
CA VAL A 461 -22.88 1.90 -25.30
C VAL A 461 -23.61 1.36 -26.51
N SER A 462 -23.14 1.70 -27.71
CA SER A 462 -23.68 1.14 -28.96
C SER A 462 -23.47 -0.38 -29.00
N ALA A 463 -24.55 -1.14 -29.18
CA ALA A 463 -24.48 -2.60 -29.17
C ALA A 463 -23.62 -3.17 -30.32
N SER A 464 -23.64 -2.53 -31.49
CA SER A 464 -22.85 -2.97 -32.65
C SER A 464 -21.37 -2.61 -32.59
N HIS A 465 -20.97 -1.69 -31.69
CA HIS A 465 -19.58 -1.22 -31.55
C HIS A 465 -18.97 -1.54 -30.18
N ALA A 466 -19.78 -2.01 -29.23
CA ALA A 466 -19.35 -2.25 -27.86
C ALA A 466 -18.24 -3.30 -27.76
N LEU A 467 -17.30 -3.05 -26.86
CA LEU A 467 -16.26 -4.00 -26.48
C LEU A 467 -16.75 -4.86 -25.31
N PRO A 468 -16.75 -6.19 -25.43
CA PRO A 468 -16.95 -7.05 -24.26
C PRO A 468 -15.84 -6.80 -23.24
N ILE A 469 -16.21 -6.58 -21.99
CA ILE A 469 -15.25 -6.37 -20.89
C ILE A 469 -15.62 -7.23 -19.69
N GLU A 470 -14.60 -7.76 -19.03
CA GLU A 470 -14.75 -8.34 -17.69
C GLU A 470 -14.57 -7.24 -16.67
N ILE A 471 -15.48 -7.16 -15.72
CA ILE A 471 -15.46 -6.14 -14.67
C ILE A 471 -15.34 -6.83 -13.34
N ARG A 472 -14.29 -6.50 -12.59
CA ARG A 472 -14.00 -7.03 -11.27
C ARG A 472 -14.34 -5.98 -10.23
N LEU A 473 -15.45 -6.20 -9.54
CA LEU A 473 -15.95 -5.32 -8.50
C LEU A 473 -15.27 -5.68 -7.18
N TYR A 474 -14.07 -5.15 -6.97
CA TYR A 474 -13.36 -5.30 -5.71
C TYR A 474 -13.96 -4.41 -4.63
N ASP A 475 -14.08 -4.95 -3.43
CA ASP A 475 -14.52 -4.25 -2.23
C ASP A 475 -13.56 -4.54 -1.08
N ARG A 476 -13.87 -4.10 0.12
CA ARG A 476 -13.06 -4.36 1.32
C ARG A 476 -12.96 -5.86 1.55
N LEU A 477 -11.75 -6.34 1.86
CA LEU A 477 -11.50 -7.77 2.07
C LEU A 477 -12.18 -8.27 3.36
N PHE A 478 -12.29 -7.44 4.38
CA PHE A 478 -12.91 -7.78 5.67
C PHE A 478 -14.21 -7.03 5.88
N SER A 479 -15.14 -7.68 6.57
CA SER A 479 -16.47 -7.12 6.86
C SER A 479 -16.53 -6.34 8.18
N VAL A 480 -15.47 -6.37 8.99
CA VAL A 480 -15.41 -5.71 10.31
C VAL A 480 -14.28 -4.69 10.38
N PRO A 481 -14.42 -3.61 11.16
CA PRO A 481 -13.40 -2.57 11.26
C PRO A 481 -12.04 -3.04 11.79
N ASN A 482 -12.03 -3.99 12.74
CA ASN A 482 -10.83 -4.55 13.34
C ASN A 482 -10.77 -6.07 13.19
N PRO A 483 -10.41 -6.57 12.01
CA PRO A 483 -10.33 -8.02 11.79
C PRO A 483 -9.26 -8.69 12.64
N GLY A 484 -8.22 -7.96 13.04
CA GLY A 484 -7.16 -8.47 13.90
C GLY A 484 -7.59 -8.80 15.33
N ALA A 485 -8.70 -8.23 15.80
CA ALA A 485 -9.26 -8.50 17.12
C ALA A 485 -10.22 -9.72 17.13
N ALA A 486 -10.61 -10.23 15.96
CA ALA A 486 -11.44 -11.43 15.88
C ALA A 486 -10.65 -12.65 16.37
N GLU A 487 -11.34 -13.61 16.98
CA GLU A 487 -10.74 -14.87 17.42
C GLU A 487 -10.10 -15.61 16.24
N ASP A 488 -10.81 -15.65 15.11
CA ASP A 488 -10.28 -16.10 13.81
C ASP A 488 -10.52 -15.02 12.77
N PHE A 489 -9.46 -14.32 12.35
CA PHE A 489 -9.58 -13.24 11.38
C PHE A 489 -10.05 -13.71 9.98
N LEU A 490 -9.87 -14.98 9.66
CA LEU A 490 -10.35 -15.56 8.40
C LEU A 490 -11.87 -15.67 8.38
N SER A 491 -12.53 -15.80 9.54
CA SER A 491 -13.98 -15.89 9.66
C SER A 491 -14.70 -14.59 9.32
N VAL A 492 -14.00 -13.46 9.33
CA VAL A 492 -14.56 -12.13 9.04
C VAL A 492 -14.18 -11.60 7.67
N ILE A 493 -13.70 -12.48 6.78
CA ILE A 493 -13.49 -12.14 5.37
C ILE A 493 -14.85 -11.83 4.73
N ASN A 494 -14.92 -10.73 3.99
CA ASN A 494 -16.09 -10.35 3.22
C ASN A 494 -16.26 -11.30 2.02
N PRO A 495 -17.31 -12.13 1.97
CA PRO A 495 -17.52 -13.07 0.87
C PRO A 495 -17.80 -12.37 -0.46
N GLU A 496 -18.21 -11.12 -0.44
CA GLU A 496 -18.48 -10.27 -1.60
C GLU A 496 -17.32 -9.33 -1.93
N SER A 497 -16.14 -9.59 -1.41
CA SER A 497 -14.95 -8.76 -1.67
C SER A 497 -14.51 -8.73 -3.13
N LEU A 498 -14.94 -9.70 -3.91
CA LEU A 498 -14.77 -9.75 -5.37
C LEU A 498 -16.03 -10.31 -6.02
N VAL A 499 -16.66 -9.52 -6.88
CA VAL A 499 -17.75 -9.95 -7.76
C VAL A 499 -17.33 -9.69 -9.20
N ILE A 500 -17.41 -10.73 -10.03
CA ILE A 500 -17.03 -10.65 -11.45
C ILE A 500 -18.28 -10.49 -12.29
N LYS A 501 -18.32 -9.47 -13.15
CA LYS A 501 -19.39 -9.19 -14.11
C LYS A 501 -18.86 -9.20 -15.52
N GLN A 502 -19.74 -9.51 -16.46
CA GLN A 502 -19.49 -9.35 -17.88
C GLN A 502 -20.33 -8.19 -18.38
N GLY A 503 -19.68 -7.20 -18.95
CA GLY A 503 -20.33 -6.00 -19.43
C GLY A 503 -19.80 -5.54 -20.77
N TYR A 504 -20.14 -4.31 -21.12
CA TYR A 504 -19.74 -3.69 -22.38
C TYR A 504 -19.16 -2.30 -22.15
N GLY A 505 -18.08 -1.99 -22.85
CA GLY A 505 -17.45 -0.69 -22.83
C GLY A 505 -17.49 0.00 -24.18
N GLU A 506 -17.39 1.31 -24.18
CA GLU A 506 -17.23 2.09 -25.41
C GLU A 506 -15.90 1.75 -26.11
N PRO A 507 -15.81 1.88 -27.45
CA PRO A 507 -14.61 1.48 -28.20
C PRO A 507 -13.32 2.17 -27.80
N SER A 508 -13.36 3.38 -27.23
CA SER A 508 -12.17 4.11 -26.75
C SER A 508 -11.39 3.33 -25.68
N LEU A 509 -12.05 2.43 -24.96
CA LEU A 509 -11.41 1.60 -23.93
C LEU A 509 -10.40 0.59 -24.48
N GLN A 510 -10.38 0.34 -25.80
CA GLN A 510 -9.36 -0.49 -26.44
C GLN A 510 -7.95 0.08 -26.26
N ALA A 511 -7.82 1.41 -26.11
CA ALA A 511 -6.57 2.09 -25.88
C ALA A 511 -6.15 2.18 -24.38
N ALA A 512 -6.91 1.56 -23.48
CA ALA A 512 -6.61 1.58 -22.05
C ALA A 512 -5.25 0.94 -21.76
N VAL A 513 -4.55 1.51 -20.78
CA VAL A 513 -3.23 1.08 -20.35
C VAL A 513 -3.30 0.66 -18.88
N ALA A 514 -2.68 -0.47 -18.54
CA ALA A 514 -2.60 -0.95 -17.18
C ALA A 514 -2.00 0.12 -16.24
N GLY A 515 -2.55 0.24 -15.04
CA GLY A 515 -2.12 1.22 -14.04
C GLY A 515 -2.71 2.61 -14.21
N LYS A 516 -3.52 2.85 -15.25
CA LYS A 516 -4.23 4.12 -15.45
C LYS A 516 -5.73 3.91 -15.34
N ALA A 517 -6.34 4.60 -14.39
CA ALA A 517 -7.77 4.48 -14.14
C ALA A 517 -8.61 5.41 -15.01
N PHE A 518 -9.85 4.98 -15.24
CA PHE A 518 -10.93 5.76 -15.84
C PHE A 518 -12.01 6.01 -14.78
N GLN A 519 -12.76 7.10 -14.93
CA GLN A 519 -14.10 7.12 -14.37
C GLN A 519 -15.04 6.47 -15.39
N PHE A 520 -15.65 5.35 -15.02
CA PHE A 520 -16.82 4.87 -15.75
C PHE A 520 -18.01 5.69 -15.28
N GLU A 521 -18.51 6.53 -16.18
CA GLU A 521 -19.48 7.56 -15.84
C GLU A 521 -20.69 6.99 -15.11
N ARG A 522 -21.02 7.57 -13.97
CA ARG A 522 -22.08 7.17 -13.03
C ARG A 522 -21.84 5.84 -12.28
N GLU A 523 -20.76 5.12 -12.56
CA GLU A 523 -20.49 3.82 -11.95
C GLU A 523 -19.38 3.87 -10.90
N GLY A 524 -18.24 4.43 -11.22
CA GLY A 524 -17.08 4.47 -10.33
C GLY A 524 -15.77 4.61 -11.09
N TYR A 525 -14.68 4.32 -10.41
CA TYR A 525 -13.33 4.38 -10.97
C TYR A 525 -12.80 2.97 -11.19
N PHE A 526 -12.27 2.74 -12.38
CA PHE A 526 -11.83 1.41 -12.84
C PHE A 526 -10.47 1.51 -13.52
N CYS A 527 -9.65 0.50 -13.32
CA CYS A 527 -8.31 0.42 -13.88
C CYS A 527 -8.16 -0.88 -14.67
N LEU A 528 -7.53 -0.79 -15.85
CA LEU A 528 -7.20 -1.99 -16.63
C LEU A 528 -6.26 -2.88 -15.81
N ASP A 529 -6.63 -4.15 -15.66
CA ASP A 529 -5.85 -5.12 -14.89
C ASP A 529 -4.52 -5.44 -15.57
N SER A 530 -3.42 -5.31 -14.83
CA SER A 530 -2.07 -5.57 -15.35
C SER A 530 -1.75 -7.05 -15.55
N ARG A 531 -2.53 -7.95 -14.94
CA ARG A 531 -2.26 -9.39 -14.94
C ARG A 531 -3.10 -10.17 -15.92
N TYR A 532 -4.40 -9.88 -16.00
CA TYR A 532 -5.35 -10.66 -16.79
C TYR A 532 -5.82 -9.99 -18.07
N ALA A 533 -5.63 -8.68 -18.21
CA ALA A 533 -5.99 -8.00 -19.45
C ALA A 533 -5.00 -8.33 -20.57
N THR A 534 -5.55 -8.58 -21.75
CA THR A 534 -4.81 -8.76 -23.01
C THR A 534 -5.42 -7.89 -24.09
N ALA A 535 -4.80 -7.81 -25.27
CA ALA A 535 -5.35 -7.06 -26.40
C ALA A 535 -6.76 -7.56 -26.80
N ASP A 536 -7.02 -8.86 -26.62
CA ASP A 536 -8.29 -9.50 -27.00
C ASP A 536 -9.27 -9.64 -25.83
N LYS A 537 -8.83 -9.40 -24.60
CA LYS A 537 -9.65 -9.52 -23.40
C LYS A 537 -9.37 -8.36 -22.45
N LEU A 538 -10.30 -7.42 -22.40
CA LEU A 538 -10.22 -6.29 -21.46
C LEU A 538 -10.78 -6.71 -20.10
N VAL A 539 -9.98 -6.52 -19.07
CA VAL A 539 -10.33 -6.77 -17.66
C VAL A 539 -10.12 -5.50 -16.88
N PHE A 540 -11.17 -4.98 -16.23
CA PHE A 540 -11.12 -3.77 -15.43
C PHE A 540 -11.39 -4.08 -13.97
N ASN A 541 -10.52 -3.57 -13.11
CA ASN A 541 -10.65 -3.65 -11.65
C ASN A 541 -11.30 -2.37 -11.13
N ARG A 542 -12.34 -2.49 -10.31
CA ARG A 542 -12.87 -1.34 -9.60
C ARG A 542 -11.86 -0.87 -8.56
N THR A 543 -11.38 0.36 -8.73
CA THR A 543 -10.51 1.03 -7.77
C THR A 543 -11.32 1.47 -6.55
N VAL A 544 -12.37 2.24 -6.77
CA VAL A 544 -13.28 2.77 -5.76
C VAL A 544 -14.60 3.20 -6.42
N GLY A 545 -15.70 3.17 -5.68
CA GLY A 545 -16.97 3.73 -6.13
C GLY A 545 -16.95 5.26 -6.17
N LEU A 546 -17.95 5.88 -6.79
CA LEU A 546 -18.11 7.33 -6.81
C LEU A 546 -18.36 7.92 -5.42
N ARG A 547 -18.95 7.13 -4.52
CA ARG A 547 -19.28 7.51 -3.15
C ARG A 547 -19.00 6.34 -2.23
N ASP A 548 -18.76 6.65 -0.97
CA ASP A 548 -18.75 5.61 0.06
C ASP A 548 -20.19 5.13 0.31
N THR A 549 -20.43 3.87 0.02
CA THR A 549 -21.75 3.21 0.22
C THR A 549 -21.67 2.11 1.28
N TRP A 550 -20.53 1.88 1.91
CA TRP A 550 -20.32 0.78 2.85
C TRP A 550 -21.26 0.82 4.04
N ALA A 551 -21.39 1.98 4.68
CA ALA A 551 -22.25 2.16 5.84
C ALA A 551 -23.76 1.96 5.53
N LYS A 552 -24.15 2.16 4.27
CA LYS A 552 -25.56 2.01 3.83
C LYS A 552 -25.92 0.58 3.43
N ALA A 553 -24.95 -0.28 3.24
CA ALA A 553 -25.18 -1.69 2.92
C ALA A 553 -25.42 -2.56 4.17
N GLY A 554 -25.13 -2.02 5.34
CA GLY A 554 -25.31 -2.69 6.65
C GLY A 554 -26.55 -2.24 7.43
N GLU A 555 -27.32 -1.27 6.91
CA GLU A 555 -28.64 -0.84 7.37
C GLU A 555 -29.71 -1.44 6.43
#